data_d656c3ec8e225be8ff968814c5c0d738
#
_entry.id   d656c3ec8e225be8ff968814c5c0d738
#
_cell.length_a   1.000
_cell.length_b   1.000
_cell.length_c   1.000
_cell.angle_alpha   90.00
_cell.angle_beta   90.00
_cell.angle_gamma   90.00
#
_symmetry.space_group_name_H-M   'P 1'
#
loop_
_entity.id
_entity.type
_entity.pdbx_description
1 polymer ?
#
loop_
_entity_poly.entity_id
_entity_poly.type
_entity_poly.pdbx_seq_one_letter_code
_entity_poly.pdbx_strand_id
1 'polypeptide(L)'
;MKKLFLILLLVPFVLFMVGCEDEPTEDLVPPTALQLVGGTDGLSLVLSWSPSSTIDLDGYRIYFNGTEIWEGTATTYTHASPTLGEYQIVAYRGSEESDPLVKNTTTTVTTGTGMIYAFYVSGQPSGYGWNLSAGTGSSYSFTSGNASYIDFYYDNDEDLTSANVYGGSFTNETGFAVSATTYNDLTVVPSTAAASYTNYVTPGLNQTYSVIIKKGRAYGNFAKIQVTAVDAAQHSISFRWTMQTIEKWRVVGN
;
A
#
# COMPACT_ATOMS: atom_id res chain seq x y z
N MET A 1 73.62 59.13 -44.97
CA MET A 1 73.28 57.90 -44.23
C MET A 1 72.01 58.19 -43.46
N LYS A 2 70.84 57.83 -44.00
CA LYS A 2 69.53 58.04 -43.39
C LYS A 2 69.12 56.75 -42.70
N LYS A 3 68.93 56.75 -41.35
CA LYS A 3 68.43 55.63 -40.58
C LYS A 3 66.89 55.67 -40.62
N LEU A 4 66.31 54.63 -41.22
CA LEU A 4 64.87 54.43 -41.28
C LEU A 4 64.42 53.72 -39.99
N PHE A 5 63.58 54.38 -39.18
CA PHE A 5 62.98 53.82 -37.97
C PHE A 5 61.71 53.13 -38.38
N LEU A 6 61.69 51.82 -38.25
CA LEU A 6 60.47 50.97 -38.46
C LEU A 6 59.72 50.90 -37.14
N ILE A 7 58.59 51.61 -37.06
CA ILE A 7 57.68 51.51 -35.92
C ILE A 7 56.76 50.29 -36.13
N LEU A 8 56.98 49.27 -35.35
CA LEU A 8 56.11 48.06 -35.32
C LEU A 8 54.89 48.37 -34.44
N LEU A 9 53.70 48.53 -35.05
CA LEU A 9 52.47 48.80 -34.38
C LEU A 9 51.92 47.45 -33.85
N LEU A 10 52.03 47.19 -32.53
CA LEU A 10 51.47 46.06 -31.87
C LEU A 10 49.98 46.36 -31.60
N VAL A 11 49.07 45.73 -32.36
CA VAL A 11 47.63 45.76 -32.10
C VAL A 11 47.31 44.67 -31.09
N PRO A 12 46.81 44.99 -29.88
CA PRO A 12 46.40 43.97 -28.97
C PRO A 12 45.08 43.35 -29.49
N PHE A 13 45.12 42.05 -29.85
CA PHE A 13 43.99 41.25 -30.17
C PHE A 13 43.24 40.86 -28.82
N VAL A 14 42.26 41.68 -28.48
CA VAL A 14 41.41 41.39 -27.34
C VAL A 14 40.44 40.24 -27.76
N LEU A 15 40.77 39.02 -27.37
CA LEU A 15 39.82 37.91 -27.43
C LEU A 15 38.66 38.22 -26.45
N PHE A 16 37.52 38.59 -26.98
CA PHE A 16 36.28 38.50 -26.22
C PHE A 16 35.96 37.01 -26.02
N MET A 17 36.32 36.47 -24.87
CA MET A 17 35.71 35.24 -24.35
C MET A 17 34.27 35.61 -24.05
N VAL A 18 33.37 35.34 -25.00
CA VAL A 18 31.94 35.22 -24.67
C VAL A 18 31.84 33.94 -23.86
N GLY A 19 31.90 34.07 -22.53
CA GLY A 19 31.46 33.02 -21.64
C GLY A 19 29.98 32.84 -21.93
N CYS A 20 29.57 31.68 -22.41
CA CYS A 20 28.21 31.22 -22.16
C CYS A 20 28.08 31.17 -20.63
N GLU A 21 27.46 32.17 -20.03
CA GLU A 21 26.84 31.97 -18.74
C GLU A 21 25.72 30.97 -19.01
N ASP A 22 25.91 29.72 -18.58
CA ASP A 22 24.79 28.79 -18.45
C ASP A 22 23.81 29.50 -17.51
N GLU A 23 22.65 29.91 -18.03
CA GLU A 23 21.59 30.40 -17.17
C GLU A 23 21.32 29.29 -16.14
N PRO A 24 21.23 29.63 -14.84
CA PRO A 24 20.91 28.62 -13.84
C PRO A 24 19.61 27.96 -14.26
N THR A 25 19.69 26.69 -14.64
CA THR A 25 18.51 25.89 -14.89
C THR A 25 17.72 25.81 -13.56
N GLU A 26 16.53 26.37 -13.57
CA GLU A 26 15.66 26.25 -12.38
C GLU A 26 15.45 24.76 -12.11
N ASP A 27 15.72 24.35 -10.88
CA ASP A 27 15.49 22.97 -10.43
C ASP A 27 14.03 22.56 -10.71
N LEU A 28 13.85 21.39 -11.30
CA LEU A 28 12.51 20.89 -11.60
C LEU A 28 11.77 20.57 -10.29
N VAL A 29 10.56 21.10 -10.15
CA VAL A 29 9.72 20.83 -8.98
C VAL A 29 9.15 19.42 -9.11
N PRO A 30 9.27 18.55 -8.09
CA PRO A 30 8.72 17.20 -8.13
C PRO A 30 7.18 17.20 -8.18
N PRO A 31 6.56 16.14 -8.71
CA PRO A 31 5.13 15.88 -8.54
C PRO A 31 4.80 15.68 -7.06
N THR A 32 3.50 15.75 -6.68
CA THR A 32 3.07 15.66 -5.28
C THR A 32 1.88 14.71 -5.12
N ALA A 33 1.50 14.40 -3.87
CA ALA A 33 0.26 13.70 -3.49
C ALA A 33 0.05 12.33 -4.17
N LEU A 34 1.10 11.49 -4.23
CA LEU A 34 1.00 10.14 -4.77
C LEU A 34 -0.04 9.30 -4.00
N GLN A 35 -1.06 8.84 -4.73
CA GLN A 35 -2.07 7.91 -4.26
C GLN A 35 -1.86 6.54 -4.91
N LEU A 36 -2.13 5.47 -4.15
CA LEU A 36 -2.07 4.09 -4.61
C LEU A 36 -3.39 3.41 -4.32
N VAL A 37 -3.98 2.78 -5.32
CA VAL A 37 -5.23 2.00 -5.19
C VAL A 37 -5.08 0.71 -5.99
N GLY A 38 -5.52 -0.43 -5.44
CA GLY A 38 -5.57 -1.69 -6.19
C GLY A 38 -6.52 -1.58 -7.38
N GLY A 39 -6.15 -2.18 -8.50
CA GLY A 39 -7.01 -2.28 -9.67
C GLY A 39 -8.19 -3.23 -9.42
N THR A 40 -9.11 -3.31 -10.39
CA THR A 40 -10.32 -4.15 -10.30
C THR A 40 -10.01 -5.65 -10.29
N ASP A 41 -8.84 -6.04 -10.78
CA ASP A 41 -8.32 -7.42 -10.74
C ASP A 41 -7.72 -7.78 -9.36
N GLY A 42 -7.49 -6.77 -8.51
CA GLY A 42 -6.83 -6.89 -7.22
C GLY A 42 -5.33 -7.22 -7.28
N LEU A 43 -4.76 -7.32 -8.47
CA LEU A 43 -3.33 -7.59 -8.71
C LEU A 43 -2.58 -6.36 -9.19
N SER A 44 -3.18 -5.59 -10.09
CA SER A 44 -2.61 -4.34 -10.56
C SER A 44 -2.68 -3.25 -9.49
N LEU A 45 -1.79 -2.28 -9.59
CA LEU A 45 -1.75 -1.11 -8.72
C LEU A 45 -1.87 0.15 -9.59
N VAL A 46 -2.87 0.98 -9.30
CA VAL A 46 -3.09 2.26 -9.95
C VAL A 46 -2.42 3.33 -9.14
N LEU A 47 -1.48 4.02 -9.78
CA LEU A 47 -0.78 5.19 -9.26
C LEU A 47 -1.45 6.44 -9.81
N SER A 48 -1.65 7.46 -8.98
CA SER A 48 -2.07 8.79 -9.42
C SER A 48 -1.38 9.86 -8.57
N TRP A 49 -1.03 10.99 -9.19
CA TRP A 49 -0.31 12.06 -8.52
C TRP A 49 -0.76 13.43 -9.01
N SER A 50 -0.50 14.45 -8.22
CA SER A 50 -0.67 15.84 -8.62
C SER A 50 0.54 16.28 -9.48
N PRO A 51 0.30 17.00 -10.58
CA PRO A 51 1.38 17.42 -11.46
C PRO A 51 2.38 18.33 -10.76
N SER A 52 3.60 18.35 -11.27
CA SER A 52 4.60 19.37 -10.95
C SER A 52 4.08 20.76 -11.30
N SER A 53 4.53 21.78 -10.57
CA SER A 53 4.28 23.19 -10.88
C SER A 53 5.26 23.75 -11.91
N THR A 54 6.33 23.03 -12.26
CA THR A 54 7.25 23.44 -13.33
C THR A 54 6.50 23.44 -14.67
N ILE A 55 6.62 24.51 -15.41
CA ILE A 55 6.14 24.63 -16.80
C ILE A 55 7.16 24.01 -17.77
N ASP A 56 6.71 23.66 -18.98
CA ASP A 56 7.57 23.14 -20.06
C ASP A 56 8.29 21.81 -19.71
N LEU A 57 7.61 20.95 -18.97
CA LEU A 57 8.05 19.58 -18.74
C LEU A 57 7.79 18.70 -19.98
N ASP A 58 8.71 17.78 -20.25
CA ASP A 58 8.48 16.71 -21.23
C ASP A 58 7.52 15.63 -20.68
N GLY A 59 7.50 15.44 -19.35
CA GLY A 59 6.59 14.51 -18.71
C GLY A 59 7.06 14.01 -17.33
N TYR A 60 6.71 12.74 -17.04
CA TYR A 60 7.07 12.05 -15.82
C TYR A 60 7.68 10.69 -16.15
N ARG A 61 8.65 10.27 -15.33
CA ARG A 61 9.19 8.91 -15.32
C ARG A 61 8.80 8.22 -14.03
N ILE A 62 8.50 6.93 -14.12
CA ILE A 62 8.22 6.09 -12.96
C ILE A 62 9.29 5.02 -12.87
N TYR A 63 9.92 4.94 -11.70
CA TYR A 63 10.84 3.89 -11.36
C TYR A 63 10.20 2.97 -10.32
N PHE A 64 10.40 1.66 -10.47
CA PHE A 64 10.03 0.67 -9.49
C PHE A 64 11.26 -0.12 -9.10
N ASN A 65 11.63 -0.09 -7.80
CA ASN A 65 12.87 -0.67 -7.29
C ASN A 65 14.11 -0.22 -8.08
N GLY A 66 14.17 1.07 -8.45
CA GLY A 66 15.26 1.67 -9.20
C GLY A 66 15.28 1.39 -10.71
N THR A 67 14.31 0.62 -11.22
CA THR A 67 14.17 0.36 -12.67
C THR A 67 13.06 1.22 -13.23
N GLU A 68 13.34 1.96 -14.32
CA GLU A 68 12.31 2.68 -15.05
C GLU A 68 11.29 1.71 -15.65
N ILE A 69 10.01 1.97 -15.38
CA ILE A 69 8.89 1.14 -15.84
C ILE A 69 7.92 1.90 -16.74
N TRP A 70 8.00 3.23 -16.77
CA TRP A 70 7.12 4.05 -17.59
C TRP A 70 7.64 5.47 -17.73
N GLU A 71 7.38 6.06 -18.91
CA GLU A 71 7.59 7.47 -19.23
C GLU A 71 6.36 8.02 -19.98
N GLY A 72 5.94 9.25 -19.71
CA GLY A 72 4.83 9.89 -20.40
C GLY A 72 4.33 11.17 -19.71
N THR A 73 3.26 11.77 -20.26
CA THR A 73 2.71 13.05 -19.78
C THR A 73 1.49 12.88 -18.86
N ALA A 74 0.94 11.67 -18.75
CA ALA A 74 -0.20 11.41 -17.88
C ALA A 74 0.20 11.50 -16.40
N THR A 75 -0.77 11.83 -15.54
CA THR A 75 -0.61 11.85 -14.07
C THR A 75 -1.22 10.62 -13.40
N THR A 76 -1.39 9.56 -14.17
CA THR A 76 -1.88 8.27 -13.70
C THR A 76 -1.20 7.15 -14.49
N TYR A 77 -0.93 6.03 -13.82
CA TYR A 77 -0.32 4.85 -14.41
C TYR A 77 -0.83 3.59 -13.72
N THR A 78 -1.03 2.51 -14.47
CA THR A 78 -1.40 1.20 -13.92
C THR A 78 -0.23 0.23 -14.07
N HIS A 79 0.35 -0.18 -12.96
CA HIS A 79 1.36 -1.23 -12.93
C HIS A 79 0.66 -2.58 -12.81
N ALA A 80 0.80 -3.42 -13.82
CA ALA A 80 0.21 -4.76 -13.84
C ALA A 80 0.98 -5.71 -12.91
N SER A 81 0.27 -6.26 -11.92
CA SER A 81 0.78 -7.31 -11.02
C SER A 81 2.15 -7.03 -10.36
N PRO A 82 2.37 -5.84 -9.77
CA PRO A 82 3.62 -5.57 -9.06
C PRO A 82 3.74 -6.42 -7.80
N THR A 83 4.98 -6.73 -7.41
CA THR A 83 5.32 -7.16 -6.06
C THR A 83 5.36 -5.95 -5.11
N LEU A 84 5.62 -6.18 -3.82
CA LEU A 84 5.93 -5.09 -2.89
C LEU A 84 7.28 -4.45 -3.27
N GLY A 85 7.35 -3.12 -3.21
CA GLY A 85 8.56 -2.39 -3.60
C GLY A 85 8.39 -0.89 -3.47
N GLU A 86 9.40 -0.17 -3.93
CA GLU A 86 9.43 1.29 -3.90
C GLU A 86 9.12 1.87 -5.27
N TYR A 87 8.19 2.82 -5.30
CA TYR A 87 7.92 3.68 -6.44
C TYR A 87 8.59 5.03 -6.25
N GLN A 88 9.20 5.52 -7.31
CA GLN A 88 9.72 6.87 -7.43
C GLN A 88 9.13 7.50 -8.69
N ILE A 89 8.56 8.69 -8.57
CA ILE A 89 8.01 9.45 -9.70
C ILE A 89 8.76 10.76 -9.76
N VAL A 90 9.37 11.06 -10.91
CA VAL A 90 10.07 12.31 -11.19
C VAL A 90 9.38 13.07 -12.31
N ALA A 91 9.42 14.39 -12.28
CA ALA A 91 9.17 15.24 -13.43
C ALA A 91 10.49 15.36 -14.22
N TYR A 92 10.42 15.41 -15.56
CA TYR A 92 11.64 15.53 -16.35
C TYR A 92 11.50 16.52 -17.50
N ARG A 93 12.66 17.08 -17.91
CA ARG A 93 12.85 17.94 -19.09
C ARG A 93 14.20 17.60 -19.72
N GLY A 94 14.18 17.04 -20.92
CA GLY A 94 15.38 16.48 -21.56
C GLY A 94 16.01 15.37 -20.74
N SER A 95 17.24 15.60 -20.28
CA SER A 95 17.97 14.70 -19.39
C SER A 95 17.87 15.06 -17.90
N GLU A 96 17.25 16.19 -17.56
CA GLU A 96 17.10 16.65 -16.19
C GLU A 96 15.89 15.98 -15.54
N GLU A 97 16.03 15.62 -14.26
CA GLU A 97 14.95 15.05 -13.44
C GLU A 97 14.81 15.82 -12.14
N SER A 98 13.58 15.96 -11.66
CA SER A 98 13.30 16.50 -10.34
C SER A 98 13.73 15.54 -9.24
N ASP A 99 13.73 16.01 -7.99
CA ASP A 99 13.69 15.11 -6.85
C ASP A 99 12.52 14.12 -6.96
N PRO A 100 12.67 12.86 -6.51
CA PRO A 100 11.63 11.86 -6.63
C PRO A 100 10.52 12.04 -5.60
N LEU A 101 9.27 11.87 -6.01
CA LEU A 101 8.14 11.59 -5.13
C LEU A 101 8.13 10.08 -4.82
N VAL A 102 8.44 9.73 -3.57
CA VAL A 102 8.67 8.33 -3.17
C VAL A 102 7.47 7.73 -2.43
N LYS A 103 7.14 6.48 -2.75
CA LYS A 103 6.17 5.65 -2.01
C LYS A 103 6.64 4.20 -1.95
N ASN A 104 6.80 3.67 -0.72
CA ASN A 104 7.20 2.28 -0.53
C ASN A 104 5.98 1.43 -0.13
N THR A 105 5.64 0.43 -0.94
CA THR A 105 4.49 -0.46 -0.69
C THR A 105 4.78 -1.55 0.33
N THR A 106 6.03 -1.80 0.71
CA THR A 106 6.34 -2.75 1.79
C THR A 106 5.77 -2.26 3.13
N THR A 107 5.69 -0.94 3.34
CA THR A 107 5.13 -0.34 4.55
C THR A 107 3.59 -0.36 4.59
N THR A 108 2.94 -0.74 3.49
CA THR A 108 1.48 -0.87 3.43
C THR A 108 1.00 -2.25 3.87
N VAL A 109 1.92 -3.20 4.03
CA VAL A 109 1.64 -4.52 4.61
C VAL A 109 2.00 -4.48 6.09
N THR A 110 0.99 -4.66 6.93
CA THR A 110 1.12 -4.61 8.38
C THR A 110 0.82 -5.96 9.00
N THR A 111 1.42 -6.24 10.16
CA THR A 111 1.29 -7.53 10.85
C THR A 111 0.93 -7.30 12.31
N GLY A 112 0.31 -8.30 12.92
CA GLY A 112 0.02 -8.29 14.34
C GLY A 112 -0.50 -9.62 14.83
N THR A 113 -0.94 -9.61 16.08
CA THR A 113 -1.54 -10.76 16.74
C THR A 113 -2.88 -10.35 17.36
N GLY A 114 -3.72 -11.33 17.66
CA GLY A 114 -4.98 -11.14 18.37
C GLY A 114 -5.29 -12.34 19.25
N MET A 115 -6.10 -12.12 20.27
CA MET A 115 -6.68 -13.14 21.10
C MET A 115 -8.12 -12.73 21.43
N ILE A 116 -9.06 -13.64 21.21
CA ILE A 116 -10.48 -13.44 21.52
C ILE A 116 -11.06 -14.71 22.15
N TYR A 117 -12.14 -14.51 22.88
CA TYR A 117 -12.84 -15.56 23.61
C TYR A 117 -14.22 -15.80 22.99
N ALA A 118 -14.77 -16.99 23.17
CA ALA A 118 -16.13 -17.26 22.72
C ALA A 118 -17.12 -16.28 23.35
N PHE A 119 -18.15 -15.90 22.59
CA PHE A 119 -19.08 -14.82 22.95
C PHE A 119 -19.75 -15.02 24.32
N TYR A 120 -19.95 -16.27 24.75
CA TYR A 120 -20.53 -16.60 26.06
C TYR A 120 -19.56 -16.47 27.24
N VAL A 121 -18.25 -16.25 27.02
CA VAL A 121 -17.26 -16.08 28.10
C VAL A 121 -17.35 -14.66 28.66
N SER A 122 -18.01 -14.55 29.80
CA SER A 122 -18.29 -13.25 30.42
C SER A 122 -17.02 -12.45 30.78
N GLY A 123 -17.05 -11.16 30.51
CA GLY A 123 -15.96 -10.22 30.87
C GLY A 123 -14.73 -10.28 29.95
N GLN A 124 -14.72 -11.14 28.95
CA GLN A 124 -13.62 -11.28 28.02
C GLN A 124 -13.96 -10.62 26.65
N PRO A 125 -12.95 -10.16 25.88
CA PRO A 125 -13.16 -9.64 24.55
C PRO A 125 -13.48 -10.79 23.57
N SER A 126 -14.59 -10.72 22.87
CA SER A 126 -14.98 -11.70 21.86
C SER A 126 -14.91 -11.15 20.43
N GLY A 127 -14.80 -9.83 20.26
CA GLY A 127 -14.67 -9.19 18.96
C GLY A 127 -13.23 -8.82 18.62
N TYR A 128 -12.95 -8.77 17.34
CA TYR A 128 -11.69 -8.27 16.80
C TYR A 128 -11.93 -7.34 15.62
N GLY A 129 -11.09 -6.31 15.47
CA GLY A 129 -11.20 -5.42 14.35
C GLY A 129 -9.90 -4.69 14.01
N TRP A 130 -9.81 -4.29 12.74
CA TRP A 130 -8.66 -3.57 12.21
C TRP A 130 -8.95 -2.07 12.03
N ASN A 131 -7.96 -1.26 12.34
CA ASN A 131 -7.89 0.11 11.86
C ASN A 131 -7.13 0.12 10.53
N LEU A 132 -7.88 0.20 9.42
CA LEU A 132 -7.33 0.09 8.07
C LEU A 132 -6.35 1.22 7.71
N SER A 133 -6.53 2.42 8.28
CA SER A 133 -5.64 3.55 8.02
C SER A 133 -4.34 3.48 8.84
N ALA A 134 -4.44 3.02 10.10
CA ALA A 134 -3.28 2.87 10.97
C ALA A 134 -2.53 1.54 10.75
N GLY A 135 -3.15 0.57 10.07
CA GLY A 135 -2.58 -0.76 9.88
C GLY A 135 -2.46 -1.55 11.19
N THR A 136 -3.37 -1.35 12.14
CA THR A 136 -3.36 -2.02 13.46
C THR A 136 -4.62 -2.82 13.69
N GLY A 137 -4.60 -3.78 14.62
CA GLY A 137 -5.77 -4.56 15.02
C GLY A 137 -5.85 -4.67 16.54
N SER A 138 -7.06 -4.82 17.06
CA SER A 138 -7.31 -4.91 18.50
C SER A 138 -8.51 -5.81 18.81
N SER A 139 -8.49 -6.43 20.00
CA SER A 139 -9.61 -7.17 20.57
C SER A 139 -10.53 -6.21 21.31
N TYR A 140 -11.83 -6.45 21.24
CA TYR A 140 -12.87 -5.60 21.81
C TYR A 140 -13.91 -6.43 22.56
N SER A 141 -14.45 -5.88 23.66
CA SER A 141 -15.68 -6.39 24.22
C SER A 141 -16.80 -6.24 23.20
N PHE A 142 -17.57 -7.31 22.97
CA PHE A 142 -18.61 -7.34 21.95
C PHE A 142 -19.87 -6.63 22.43
N THR A 143 -19.87 -5.31 22.30
CA THR A 143 -20.95 -4.41 22.74
C THR A 143 -21.32 -3.44 21.62
N SER A 144 -22.53 -2.89 21.65
CA SER A 144 -22.98 -1.90 20.66
C SER A 144 -22.09 -0.65 20.60
N GLY A 145 -21.45 -0.27 21.71
CA GLY A 145 -20.51 0.86 21.76
C GLY A 145 -19.22 0.60 20.98
N ASN A 146 -18.85 -0.65 20.77
CA ASN A 146 -17.68 -1.06 20.00
C ASN A 146 -18.00 -1.55 18.59
N ALA A 147 -19.29 -1.58 18.19
CA ALA A 147 -19.74 -2.23 16.96
C ALA A 147 -19.02 -1.75 15.69
N SER A 148 -18.71 -0.44 15.59
CA SER A 148 -18.01 0.15 14.44
C SER A 148 -16.53 -0.28 14.33
N TYR A 149 -15.93 -0.75 15.42
CA TYR A 149 -14.53 -1.20 15.44
C TYR A 149 -14.40 -2.69 15.14
N ILE A 150 -15.45 -3.51 15.42
CA ILE A 150 -15.41 -4.96 15.33
C ILE A 150 -15.69 -5.39 13.89
N ASP A 151 -14.79 -6.18 13.32
CA ASP A 151 -14.92 -6.77 12.01
C ASP A 151 -15.44 -8.21 12.06
N PHE A 152 -15.02 -8.96 13.07
CA PHE A 152 -15.47 -10.32 13.33
C PHE A 152 -15.43 -10.64 14.83
N TYR A 153 -16.08 -11.72 15.21
CA TYR A 153 -16.13 -12.18 16.61
C TYR A 153 -16.05 -13.71 16.67
N TYR A 154 -15.71 -14.24 17.82
CA TYR A 154 -15.72 -15.66 18.13
C TYR A 154 -17.08 -15.96 18.78
N ASP A 155 -17.93 -16.63 18.03
CA ASP A 155 -19.34 -16.76 18.38
C ASP A 155 -19.66 -17.87 19.39
N ASN A 156 -20.95 -18.20 19.57
CA ASN A 156 -21.40 -19.23 20.52
C ASN A 156 -21.05 -20.65 20.07
N ASP A 157 -20.88 -20.87 18.78
CA ASP A 157 -20.52 -22.15 18.18
C ASP A 157 -19.01 -22.32 18.06
N GLU A 158 -18.25 -21.33 18.59
CA GLU A 158 -16.80 -21.24 18.50
C GLU A 158 -16.31 -21.12 17.06
N ASP A 159 -17.07 -20.38 16.22
CA ASP A 159 -16.68 -20.00 14.88
C ASP A 159 -16.18 -18.54 14.83
N LEU A 160 -15.23 -18.25 13.92
CA LEU A 160 -14.90 -16.89 13.52
C LEU A 160 -16.01 -16.38 12.64
N THR A 161 -16.83 -15.48 13.13
CA THR A 161 -18.04 -15.01 12.45
C THR A 161 -17.97 -13.51 12.18
N SER A 162 -18.32 -13.09 10.97
CA SER A 162 -18.39 -11.69 10.54
C SER A 162 -19.36 -10.89 11.43
N ALA A 163 -18.96 -9.68 11.84
CA ALA A 163 -19.74 -8.89 12.78
C ALA A 163 -21.17 -8.57 12.28
N ASN A 164 -21.36 -8.37 10.98
CA ASN A 164 -22.67 -8.08 10.38
C ASN A 164 -23.68 -9.24 10.51
N VAL A 165 -23.22 -10.47 10.74
CA VAL A 165 -24.11 -11.63 10.97
C VAL A 165 -24.88 -11.48 12.28
N TYR A 166 -24.29 -10.85 13.29
CA TYR A 166 -24.99 -10.55 14.55
C TYR A 166 -26.12 -9.53 14.35
N GLY A 167 -25.97 -8.60 13.40
CA GLY A 167 -26.97 -7.58 13.08
C GLY A 167 -26.97 -6.37 14.02
N GLY A 168 -28.04 -5.57 13.97
CA GLY A 168 -28.18 -4.35 14.77
C GLY A 168 -27.12 -3.31 14.42
N SER A 169 -26.33 -2.87 15.39
CA SER A 169 -25.26 -1.87 15.20
C SER A 169 -24.02 -2.44 14.53
N PHE A 170 -23.89 -3.77 14.41
CA PHE A 170 -22.73 -4.44 13.82
C PHE A 170 -22.93 -4.54 12.30
N THR A 171 -22.27 -3.70 11.54
CA THR A 171 -22.44 -3.58 10.09
C THR A 171 -21.17 -3.94 9.29
N ASN A 172 -20.05 -4.17 9.97
CA ASN A 172 -18.80 -4.52 9.30
C ASN A 172 -18.88 -5.93 8.74
N GLU A 173 -18.63 -6.06 7.44
CA GLU A 173 -18.62 -7.36 6.75
C GLU A 173 -17.19 -7.85 6.60
N THR A 174 -16.96 -9.10 7.01
CA THR A 174 -15.69 -9.82 6.85
C THR A 174 -15.99 -11.17 6.21
N GLY A 175 -15.26 -11.46 5.12
CA GLY A 175 -15.32 -12.78 4.48
C GLY A 175 -14.09 -13.59 4.83
N PHE A 176 -14.28 -14.90 5.07
CA PHE A 176 -13.21 -15.85 5.34
C PHE A 176 -13.19 -16.95 4.29
N ALA A 177 -12.00 -17.37 3.87
CA ALA A 177 -11.81 -18.55 3.06
C ALA A 177 -10.62 -19.37 3.60
N VAL A 178 -10.81 -20.67 3.79
CA VAL A 178 -9.72 -21.56 4.19
C VAL A 178 -8.66 -21.57 3.10
N SER A 179 -7.41 -21.34 3.48
CA SER A 179 -6.28 -21.38 2.55
C SER A 179 -5.62 -22.77 2.58
N ALA A 180 -5.35 -23.32 1.39
CA ALA A 180 -4.49 -24.50 1.24
C ALA A 180 -2.98 -24.13 1.34
N THR A 181 -2.65 -22.85 1.22
CA THR A 181 -1.28 -22.32 1.30
C THR A 181 -0.95 -21.96 2.74
N THR A 182 0.27 -22.22 3.17
CA THR A 182 0.73 -21.85 4.51
C THR A 182 0.71 -20.32 4.69
N TYR A 183 0.70 -19.87 5.93
CA TYR A 183 0.70 -18.43 6.22
C TYR A 183 1.90 -17.69 5.61
N ASN A 184 3.08 -18.30 5.64
CA ASN A 184 4.29 -17.66 5.12
C ASN A 184 4.31 -17.63 3.59
N ASP A 185 3.76 -18.65 2.95
CA ASP A 185 3.77 -18.79 1.48
C ASP A 185 2.60 -18.07 0.80
N LEU A 186 1.56 -17.67 1.57
CA LEU A 186 0.42 -16.92 1.05
C LEU A 186 0.82 -15.44 0.86
N THR A 187 1.35 -15.09 -0.31
CA THR A 187 1.77 -13.73 -0.65
C THR A 187 0.68 -12.92 -1.35
N VAL A 188 -0.28 -13.61 -1.99
CA VAL A 188 -1.44 -12.99 -2.66
C VAL A 188 -2.72 -13.67 -2.19
N VAL A 189 -3.58 -12.90 -1.55
CA VAL A 189 -4.92 -13.37 -1.12
C VAL A 189 -5.77 -13.66 -2.36
N PRO A 190 -6.43 -14.84 -2.49
CA PRO A 190 -7.25 -15.16 -3.64
C PRO A 190 -8.43 -14.17 -3.80
N SER A 191 -8.88 -13.98 -5.05
CA SER A 191 -10.08 -13.19 -5.34
C SER A 191 -11.34 -13.91 -4.90
N THR A 192 -12.45 -13.18 -4.79
CA THR A 192 -13.77 -13.78 -4.53
C THR A 192 -14.24 -14.75 -5.62
N ALA A 193 -13.69 -14.63 -6.83
CA ALA A 193 -13.94 -15.58 -7.91
C ALA A 193 -13.09 -16.86 -7.79
N ALA A 194 -11.92 -16.78 -7.12
CA ALA A 194 -10.98 -17.90 -6.99
C ALA A 194 -11.16 -18.68 -5.69
N ALA A 195 -11.81 -18.12 -4.67
CA ALA A 195 -12.09 -18.77 -3.40
C ALA A 195 -13.52 -18.47 -2.92
N SER A 196 -14.14 -19.45 -2.28
CA SER A 196 -15.44 -19.27 -1.65
C SER A 196 -15.27 -18.61 -0.29
N TYR A 197 -15.55 -17.32 -0.20
CA TYR A 197 -15.59 -16.60 1.06
C TYR A 197 -16.94 -16.77 1.73
N THR A 198 -16.90 -17.12 3.01
CA THR A 198 -18.08 -17.28 3.86
C THR A 198 -18.06 -16.25 4.98
N ASN A 199 -19.22 -16.00 5.60
CA ASN A 199 -19.33 -15.08 6.73
C ASN A 199 -18.85 -15.69 8.05
N TYR A 200 -18.54 -16.97 8.07
CA TYR A 200 -17.99 -17.67 9.23
C TYR A 200 -17.08 -18.81 8.80
N VAL A 201 -16.25 -19.25 9.72
CA VAL A 201 -15.34 -20.40 9.55
C VAL A 201 -14.95 -20.95 10.92
N THR A 202 -14.94 -22.27 11.04
CA THR A 202 -14.46 -22.95 12.25
C THR A 202 -12.93 -22.86 12.31
N PRO A 203 -12.36 -22.26 13.38
CA PRO A 203 -10.91 -22.06 13.48
C PRO A 203 -10.17 -23.36 13.78
N GLY A 204 -9.20 -23.71 12.96
CA GLY A 204 -8.31 -24.86 13.17
C GLY A 204 -6.91 -24.41 13.59
N LEU A 205 -6.30 -25.11 14.55
CA LEU A 205 -4.91 -24.83 14.95
C LEU A 205 -3.96 -24.91 13.74
N ASN A 206 -3.11 -23.89 13.58
CA ASN A 206 -2.20 -23.69 12.45
C ASN A 206 -2.87 -23.48 11.09
N GLN A 207 -4.20 -23.47 11.02
CA GLN A 207 -4.94 -23.20 9.79
C GLN A 207 -4.76 -21.72 9.38
N THR A 208 -4.51 -21.51 8.08
CA THR A 208 -4.44 -20.19 7.46
C THR A 208 -5.78 -19.87 6.78
N TYR A 209 -6.22 -18.64 6.93
CA TYR A 209 -7.43 -18.11 6.30
C TYR A 209 -7.07 -16.87 5.48
N SER A 210 -7.62 -16.81 4.29
CA SER A 210 -7.71 -15.59 3.48
C SER A 210 -8.88 -14.76 3.97
N VAL A 211 -8.72 -13.44 4.10
CA VAL A 211 -9.72 -12.56 4.69
C VAL A 211 -9.96 -11.34 3.81
N ILE A 212 -11.22 -10.96 3.67
CA ILE A 212 -11.65 -9.70 3.05
C ILE A 212 -12.36 -8.86 4.11
N ILE A 213 -11.92 -7.61 4.28
CA ILE A 213 -12.44 -6.67 5.29
C ILE A 213 -13.11 -5.51 4.57
N LYS A 214 -14.45 -5.43 4.60
CA LYS A 214 -15.17 -4.43 3.80
C LYS A 214 -15.52 -3.14 4.56
N LYS A 215 -15.85 -3.16 5.85
CA LYS A 215 -16.20 -1.98 6.67
C LYS A 215 -17.14 -0.99 5.95
N GLY A 216 -18.22 -1.50 5.36
CA GLY A 216 -19.19 -0.68 4.62
C GLY A 216 -18.71 -0.14 3.27
N ARG A 217 -17.56 -0.59 2.77
CA ARG A 217 -17.02 -0.22 1.45
C ARG A 217 -17.49 -1.20 0.37
N ALA A 218 -17.61 -0.72 -0.85
CA ALA A 218 -17.91 -1.57 -2.02
C ALA A 218 -16.79 -2.58 -2.30
N TYR A 219 -15.57 -2.19 -2.00
CA TYR A 219 -14.37 -3.01 -2.11
C TYR A 219 -13.72 -3.11 -0.73
N GLY A 220 -12.94 -4.19 -0.51
CA GLY A 220 -12.32 -4.45 0.78
C GLY A 220 -10.81 -4.27 0.76
N ASN A 221 -10.26 -4.32 1.96
CA ASN A 221 -8.85 -4.62 2.18
C ASN A 221 -8.68 -6.12 2.35
N PHE A 222 -7.50 -6.63 2.03
CA PHE A 222 -7.20 -8.04 2.09
C PHE A 222 -6.23 -8.35 3.22
N ALA A 223 -6.46 -9.47 3.88
CA ALA A 223 -5.61 -9.94 4.96
C ALA A 223 -5.48 -11.47 4.90
N LYS A 224 -4.54 -11.98 5.67
CA LYS A 224 -4.44 -13.40 6.05
C LYS A 224 -4.37 -13.52 7.56
N ILE A 225 -5.01 -14.56 8.08
CA ILE A 225 -4.98 -14.92 9.50
C ILE A 225 -4.44 -16.34 9.61
N GLN A 226 -3.64 -16.62 10.64
CA GLN A 226 -3.35 -17.98 11.07
C GLN A 226 -3.69 -18.13 12.54
N VAL A 227 -4.49 -19.14 12.87
CA VAL A 227 -4.74 -19.52 14.25
C VAL A 227 -3.48 -20.15 14.84
N THR A 228 -2.95 -19.58 15.92
CA THR A 228 -1.72 -19.99 16.58
C THR A 228 -1.94 -20.78 17.86
N ALA A 229 -3.13 -20.63 18.47
CA ALA A 229 -3.57 -21.43 19.60
C ALA A 229 -5.10 -21.56 19.63
N VAL A 230 -5.58 -22.71 20.09
CA VAL A 230 -6.98 -22.96 20.44
C VAL A 230 -6.97 -23.50 21.87
N ASP A 231 -7.54 -22.74 22.81
CA ASP A 231 -7.66 -23.15 24.22
C ASP A 231 -9.11 -23.51 24.53
N ALA A 232 -9.40 -24.81 24.49
CA ALA A 232 -10.74 -25.31 24.77
C ALA A 232 -11.15 -25.10 26.22
N ALA A 233 -10.22 -24.99 27.17
CA ALA A 233 -10.55 -24.79 28.58
C ALA A 233 -10.92 -23.32 28.89
N GLN A 234 -10.36 -22.40 28.16
CA GLN A 234 -10.64 -20.97 28.25
C GLN A 234 -11.64 -20.50 27.17
N HIS A 235 -12.05 -21.38 26.25
CA HIS A 235 -12.87 -21.05 25.10
C HIS A 235 -12.32 -19.86 24.34
N SER A 236 -11.01 -19.90 23.99
CA SER A 236 -10.31 -18.79 23.35
C SER A 236 -9.45 -19.24 22.20
N ILE A 237 -9.22 -18.33 21.29
CA ILE A 237 -8.25 -18.49 20.19
C ILE A 237 -7.25 -17.36 20.18
N SER A 238 -6.01 -17.71 19.84
CA SER A 238 -4.99 -16.74 19.49
C SER A 238 -4.65 -16.89 18.01
N PHE A 239 -4.32 -15.79 17.38
CA PHE A 239 -3.98 -15.77 15.96
C PHE A 239 -2.96 -14.69 15.65
N ARG A 240 -2.25 -14.86 14.53
CA ARG A 240 -1.47 -13.82 13.88
C ARG A 240 -2.13 -13.42 12.57
N TRP A 241 -1.87 -12.21 12.13
CA TRP A 241 -2.43 -11.69 10.89
C TRP A 241 -1.42 -10.83 10.13
N THR A 242 -1.63 -10.75 8.83
CA THR A 242 -1.00 -9.77 7.93
C THR A 242 -2.11 -9.14 7.09
N MET A 243 -2.09 -7.81 6.96
CA MET A 243 -3.09 -7.05 6.24
C MET A 243 -2.45 -6.08 5.26
N GLN A 244 -3.04 -5.95 4.06
CA GLN A 244 -2.73 -4.91 3.11
C GLN A 244 -3.61 -3.68 3.38
N THR A 245 -3.00 -2.51 3.60
CA THR A 245 -3.72 -1.25 3.85
C THR A 245 -4.20 -0.55 2.58
N ILE A 246 -3.63 -0.87 1.41
CA ILE A 246 -4.13 -0.38 0.13
C ILE A 246 -5.41 -1.14 -0.21
N GLU A 247 -6.52 -0.40 -0.37
CA GLU A 247 -7.81 -0.95 -0.76
C GLU A 247 -7.72 -1.67 -2.12
N LYS A 248 -8.45 -2.78 -2.27
CA LYS A 248 -8.51 -3.65 -3.46
C LYS A 248 -7.24 -4.45 -3.78
N TRP A 249 -6.09 -4.10 -3.25
CA TRP A 249 -4.85 -4.78 -3.59
C TRP A 249 -4.65 -6.03 -2.71
N ARG A 250 -4.51 -7.19 -3.37
CA ARG A 250 -4.50 -8.51 -2.72
C ARG A 250 -3.10 -8.99 -2.29
N VAL A 251 -2.05 -8.22 -2.58
CA VAL A 251 -0.66 -8.57 -2.24
C VAL A 251 -0.41 -8.30 -0.76
N VAL A 252 -0.13 -9.37 -0.01
CA VAL A 252 0.11 -9.36 1.44
C VAL A 252 1.51 -9.89 1.82
N GLY A 253 2.41 -10.01 0.84
CA GLY A 253 3.79 -10.44 1.03
C GLY A 253 4.56 -10.52 -0.29
N ASN A 254 5.85 -10.81 -0.22
CA ASN A 254 6.73 -11.08 -1.37
C ASN A 254 7.04 -12.56 -1.43
#